data_a539c661fc214087975b74c1ead4f8c5
#
_entry.id   a539c661fc214087975b74c1ead4f8c5
#
_cell.length_a   1.000
_cell.length_b   1.000
_cell.length_c   1.000
_cell.angle_alpha   90.00
_cell.angle_beta   90.00
_cell.angle_gamma   90.00
#
_symmetry.space_group_name_H-M   'P 1'
#
loop_
_entity.id
_entity.type
_entity.pdbx_description
1 polymer ?
#
loop_
_entity_poly.entity_id
_entity_poly.type
_entity_poly.pdbx_seq_one_letter_code
_entity_poly.pdbx_strand_id
1 'polypeptide(L)'
;MSANARRTAVHRTTVRRSATRRTALLLGAALVTLSATACSSTSGPSVSTEPKRTAAATGSEAAKPAESKPADGKPAENKPADTGKAAAKVGDTIALKGNDPADTADVTVVKVVDNAEGGDEFTHPAEGNRFVAVQFRIKASGKKAYSDVPGNSAKVVDTQGQAFGTTIADTKAGPSFQVPANIAPGESALGFVTFEVPKDAKLDKAQFGLDSGFAPQTGQWKLG
;
A
#
# COMPACT_ATOMS: atom_id res chain seq x y z
N MET A 1 49.48 46.48 -20.69
CA MET A 1 49.20 46.15 -22.08
C MET A 1 49.64 44.73 -22.35
N SER A 2 48.74 43.79 -22.42
CA SER A 2 48.88 42.49 -23.10
C SER A 2 47.53 41.76 -23.01
N ALA A 3 46.84 41.71 -24.11
CA ALA A 3 45.60 40.97 -24.26
C ALA A 3 45.91 39.48 -24.43
N ASN A 4 45.20 38.62 -23.72
CA ASN A 4 45.27 37.17 -23.89
C ASN A 4 43.91 36.62 -24.27
N ALA A 5 43.71 36.40 -25.56
CA ALA A 5 42.54 35.80 -26.16
C ALA A 5 42.56 34.27 -25.92
N ARG A 6 41.56 33.74 -25.22
CA ARG A 6 41.35 32.29 -25.10
C ARG A 6 40.28 31.84 -26.11
N ARG A 7 40.70 30.96 -27.01
CA ARG A 7 39.91 30.31 -28.05
C ARG A 7 38.97 29.28 -27.43
N THR A 8 37.69 29.39 -27.72
CA THR A 8 36.67 28.40 -27.40
C THR A 8 36.68 27.28 -28.45
N ALA A 9 36.94 26.06 -28.03
CA ALA A 9 36.86 24.87 -28.86
C ALA A 9 35.43 24.31 -28.82
N VAL A 10 34.76 24.28 -29.97
CA VAL A 10 33.47 23.69 -30.17
C VAL A 10 33.65 22.20 -30.51
N HIS A 11 33.27 21.31 -29.64
CA HIS A 11 33.19 19.87 -29.95
C HIS A 11 31.84 19.55 -30.60
N ARG A 12 31.90 19.24 -31.90
CA ARG A 12 30.80 18.65 -32.65
C ARG A 12 30.73 17.14 -32.33
N THR A 13 29.67 16.72 -31.65
CA THR A 13 29.37 15.30 -31.44
C THR A 13 28.57 14.76 -32.62
N THR A 14 29.17 13.84 -33.34
CA THR A 14 28.61 13.19 -34.54
C THR A 14 27.64 12.08 -34.10
N VAL A 15 26.37 12.22 -34.42
CA VAL A 15 25.34 11.19 -34.24
C VAL A 15 25.50 10.13 -35.32
N ARG A 16 25.89 8.92 -34.94
CA ARG A 16 25.84 7.74 -35.82
C ARG A 16 24.44 7.11 -35.75
N ARG A 17 23.73 7.22 -36.84
CA ARG A 17 22.52 6.44 -37.14
C ARG A 17 22.95 5.04 -37.58
N SER A 18 22.50 4.03 -36.82
CA SER A 18 22.63 2.62 -37.23
C SER A 18 21.31 2.17 -37.84
N ALA A 19 21.41 1.69 -39.08
CA ALA A 19 20.28 1.25 -39.89
C ALA A 19 19.87 -0.19 -39.57
N THR A 20 18.60 -0.34 -39.49
CA THR A 20 17.70 -1.43 -39.87
C THR A 20 18.32 -2.71 -40.45
N ARG A 21 18.01 -3.86 -39.86
CA ARG A 21 17.86 -5.11 -40.63
C ARG A 21 16.55 -5.77 -40.27
N ARG A 22 15.64 -5.76 -41.22
CA ARG A 22 14.43 -6.58 -41.28
C ARG A 22 14.86 -7.99 -41.70
N THR A 23 14.40 -8.99 -41.01
CA THR A 23 14.37 -10.37 -41.53
C THR A 23 13.00 -10.94 -41.27
N ALA A 24 12.39 -11.44 -42.30
CA ALA A 24 11.04 -11.92 -42.41
C ALA A 24 10.94 -13.43 -42.18
N LEU A 25 9.74 -13.85 -41.85
CA LEU A 25 9.06 -15.14 -42.08
C LEU A 25 9.66 -16.41 -41.46
N LEU A 26 8.81 -17.10 -40.72
CA LEU A 26 8.30 -18.44 -41.08
C LEU A 26 7.01 -18.77 -40.30
N LEU A 27 5.99 -19.13 -41.07
CA LEU A 27 4.74 -19.76 -40.61
C LEU A 27 5.03 -21.12 -39.98
N GLY A 28 4.38 -21.44 -38.86
CA GLY A 28 4.29 -22.76 -38.31
C GLY A 28 2.93 -22.95 -37.66
N ALA A 29 2.00 -23.58 -38.37
CA ALA A 29 0.73 -24.02 -37.82
C ALA A 29 0.95 -25.33 -37.00
N ALA A 30 0.46 -25.37 -35.76
CA ALA A 30 0.32 -26.59 -34.99
C ALA A 30 -0.82 -26.50 -33.99
N LEU A 31 -1.85 -27.21 -34.30
CA LEU A 31 -2.81 -28.01 -33.53
C LEU A 31 -3.14 -27.62 -32.06
N VAL A 32 -4.41 -27.34 -31.95
CA VAL A 32 -5.22 -27.20 -30.75
C VAL A 32 -5.30 -28.57 -30.02
N THR A 33 -4.88 -28.58 -28.76
CA THR A 33 -5.37 -29.60 -27.79
C THR A 33 -6.12 -28.81 -26.70
N LEU A 34 -7.44 -28.99 -26.67
CA LEU A 34 -8.26 -28.58 -25.53
C LEU A 34 -7.88 -29.46 -24.33
N SER A 35 -7.28 -28.83 -23.36
CA SER A 35 -7.18 -29.37 -22.01
C SER A 35 -8.07 -28.48 -21.13
N ALA A 36 -9.19 -29.07 -20.70
CA ALA A 36 -10.01 -28.52 -19.64
C ALA A 36 -9.17 -28.50 -18.37
N THR A 37 -8.84 -27.31 -17.88
CA THR A 37 -8.11 -27.16 -16.63
C THR A 37 -8.95 -26.33 -15.66
N ALA A 38 -9.26 -27.00 -14.58
CA ALA A 38 -9.60 -26.53 -13.25
C ALA A 38 -9.67 -25.02 -13.02
N CYS A 39 -10.79 -24.60 -12.46
CA CYS A 39 -10.98 -23.29 -11.81
C CYS A 39 -9.88 -23.06 -10.79
N SER A 40 -8.87 -22.31 -11.17
CA SER A 40 -8.02 -21.62 -10.23
C SER A 40 -8.81 -20.40 -9.77
N SER A 41 -9.23 -20.40 -8.52
CA SER A 41 -9.83 -19.24 -7.87
C SER A 41 -8.79 -18.12 -7.86
N THR A 42 -8.88 -17.24 -8.83
CA THR A 42 -8.13 -15.98 -8.83
C THR A 42 -8.66 -15.17 -7.65
N SER A 43 -7.92 -15.17 -6.54
CA SER A 43 -8.22 -14.27 -5.44
C SER A 43 -7.98 -12.84 -5.95
N GLY A 44 -9.05 -12.13 -6.27
CA GLY A 44 -9.02 -10.73 -6.62
C GLY A 44 -8.49 -9.86 -5.47
N PRO A 45 -8.25 -8.57 -5.72
CA PRO A 45 -7.79 -7.66 -4.68
C PRO A 45 -8.79 -7.65 -3.51
N SER A 46 -8.28 -7.82 -2.30
CA SER A 46 -9.09 -7.86 -1.08
C SER A 46 -8.82 -6.65 -0.19
N VAL A 47 -9.88 -6.21 0.50
CA VAL A 47 -9.77 -5.15 1.50
C VAL A 47 -9.94 -5.78 2.88
N SER A 48 -8.99 -5.52 3.78
CA SER A 48 -9.04 -5.99 5.16
C SER A 48 -9.32 -4.82 6.11
N THR A 49 -10.37 -4.95 6.88
CA THR A 49 -10.72 -4.04 7.99
C THR A 49 -10.61 -4.76 9.33
N GLU A 50 -10.17 -6.02 9.33
CA GLU A 50 -10.12 -6.83 10.53
C GLU A 50 -8.82 -6.59 11.31
N PRO A 51 -8.89 -6.10 12.56
CA PRO A 51 -7.73 -5.96 13.41
C PRO A 51 -7.20 -7.31 13.87
N LYS A 52 -5.88 -7.43 13.93
CA LYS A 52 -5.19 -8.60 14.46
C LYS A 52 -5.42 -8.69 15.97
N ARG A 53 -6.07 -9.76 16.43
CA ARG A 53 -6.22 -10.03 17.86
C ARG A 53 -4.95 -10.68 18.39
N THR A 54 -4.29 -10.03 19.33
CA THR A 54 -3.29 -10.70 20.16
C THR A 54 -4.04 -11.55 21.16
N ALA A 55 -3.95 -12.88 21.04
CA ALA A 55 -4.48 -13.80 22.05
C ALA A 55 -3.67 -13.59 23.34
N ALA A 56 -4.29 -13.00 24.35
CA ALA A 56 -3.81 -13.09 25.71
C ALA A 56 -3.96 -14.58 26.12
N ALA A 57 -2.85 -15.19 26.46
CA ALA A 57 -2.84 -16.54 26.97
C ALA A 57 -3.54 -16.59 28.35
N THR A 58 -4.73 -17.13 28.37
CA THR A 58 -5.35 -17.65 29.59
C THR A 58 -5.81 -19.07 29.29
N GLY A 59 -5.29 -19.99 30.04
CA GLY A 59 -5.41 -21.40 29.80
C GLY A 59 -6.75 -22.01 30.19
N SER A 60 -6.85 -23.29 29.82
CA SER A 60 -7.80 -24.34 30.29
C SER A 60 -9.25 -24.22 29.80
N GLU A 61 -9.87 -25.19 29.20
CA GLU A 61 -10.10 -26.61 29.47
C GLU A 61 -10.98 -27.20 28.38
N ALA A 62 -10.86 -28.46 28.15
CA ALA A 62 -11.45 -29.27 27.10
C ALA A 62 -12.97 -29.46 27.21
N ALA A 63 -13.66 -29.51 26.08
CA ALA A 63 -14.88 -30.31 25.92
C ALA A 63 -15.07 -30.75 24.46
N LYS A 64 -15.45 -32.00 24.33
CA LYS A 64 -15.55 -32.98 23.30
C LYS A 64 -16.63 -32.69 22.23
N PRO A 65 -16.54 -33.30 21.02
CA PRO A 65 -17.35 -32.95 19.86
C PRO A 65 -18.74 -33.58 19.86
N ALA A 66 -19.67 -32.93 19.23
CA ALA A 66 -20.95 -33.51 18.81
C ALA A 66 -21.09 -33.37 17.29
N GLU A 67 -21.24 -34.52 16.69
CA GLU A 67 -21.57 -34.85 15.30
C GLU A 67 -23.04 -34.51 15.00
N SER A 68 -23.33 -33.93 13.86
CA SER A 68 -24.60 -34.16 13.18
C SER A 68 -24.59 -33.68 11.71
N LYS A 69 -25.16 -34.52 10.93
CA LYS A 69 -25.28 -34.88 9.54
C LYS A 69 -26.03 -33.82 8.69
N PRO A 70 -25.94 -33.91 7.33
CA PRO A 70 -26.27 -32.85 6.41
C PRO A 70 -27.73 -32.77 6.04
N ALA A 71 -28.17 -31.58 5.65
CA ALA A 71 -29.45 -31.37 4.93
C ALA A 71 -29.24 -30.47 3.73
N ASP A 72 -29.82 -30.93 2.63
CA ASP A 72 -29.90 -30.38 1.30
C ASP A 72 -30.44 -28.96 1.20
N GLY A 73 -29.96 -28.23 0.17
CA GLY A 73 -30.91 -27.47 -0.58
C GLY A 73 -30.69 -25.96 -0.74
N LYS A 74 -30.41 -25.56 -1.97
CA LYS A 74 -30.75 -24.31 -2.65
C LYS A 74 -29.65 -23.24 -2.71
N PRO A 75 -29.34 -22.74 -3.91
CA PRO A 75 -28.39 -21.66 -4.09
C PRO A 75 -28.93 -20.38 -3.47
N ALA A 76 -28.26 -19.89 -2.46
CA ALA A 76 -28.51 -18.58 -1.88
C ALA A 76 -27.60 -17.54 -2.54
N GLU A 77 -28.26 -16.58 -3.08
CA GLU A 77 -27.81 -15.28 -3.51
C GLU A 77 -26.70 -14.73 -2.61
N ASN A 78 -25.54 -14.45 -3.20
CA ASN A 78 -24.38 -13.89 -2.52
C ASN A 78 -24.65 -12.43 -2.11
N LYS A 79 -25.36 -12.26 -1.02
CA LYS A 79 -25.32 -11.03 -0.23
C LYS A 79 -24.01 -11.06 0.54
N PRO A 80 -23.16 -10.01 0.51
CA PRO A 80 -21.98 -9.96 1.36
C PRO A 80 -22.43 -10.14 2.81
N ALA A 81 -21.98 -11.19 3.45
CA ALA A 81 -22.24 -11.41 4.87
C ALA A 81 -21.53 -10.30 5.65
N ASP A 82 -22.30 -9.34 6.10
CA ASP A 82 -21.95 -8.43 7.17
C ASP A 82 -21.84 -9.29 8.45
N THR A 83 -20.70 -9.92 8.61
CA THR A 83 -20.33 -10.55 9.86
C THR A 83 -19.92 -9.43 10.80
N GLY A 84 -20.81 -8.91 11.61
CA GLY A 84 -20.72 -7.84 12.60
C GLY A 84 -19.38 -7.61 13.34
N LYS A 85 -18.29 -7.64 12.62
CA LYS A 85 -16.92 -7.38 13.05
C LYS A 85 -16.69 -5.88 12.88
N ALA A 86 -16.44 -5.20 13.98
CA ALA A 86 -16.15 -3.77 13.95
C ALA A 86 -14.98 -3.49 12.99
N ALA A 87 -15.16 -2.51 12.08
CA ALA A 87 -14.09 -2.06 11.20
C ALA A 87 -12.90 -1.58 12.01
N ALA A 88 -11.68 -1.84 11.54
CA ALA A 88 -10.47 -1.34 12.16
C ALA A 88 -10.48 0.19 12.22
N LYS A 89 -9.95 0.75 13.30
CA LYS A 89 -9.85 2.18 13.58
C LYS A 89 -8.43 2.55 13.97
N VAL A 90 -8.17 3.83 14.14
CA VAL A 90 -6.87 4.31 14.64
C VAL A 90 -6.51 3.58 15.93
N GLY A 91 -5.30 3.04 16.00
CA GLY A 91 -4.77 2.19 17.08
C GLY A 91 -4.84 0.70 16.77
N ASP A 92 -5.70 0.25 15.87
CA ASP A 92 -5.79 -1.15 15.51
C ASP A 92 -4.69 -1.56 14.53
N THR A 93 -4.24 -2.81 14.64
CA THR A 93 -3.25 -3.40 13.74
C THR A 93 -3.91 -4.36 12.76
N ILE A 94 -3.59 -4.24 11.49
CA ILE A 94 -4.02 -5.16 10.43
C ILE A 94 -2.79 -5.92 9.92
N ALA A 95 -2.89 -7.25 9.84
CA ALA A 95 -1.90 -8.07 9.17
C ALA A 95 -2.14 -8.06 7.66
N LEU A 96 -1.16 -7.58 6.90
CA LEU A 96 -1.21 -7.48 5.45
C LEU A 96 -0.26 -8.48 4.80
N LYS A 97 -0.60 -8.89 3.58
CA LYS A 97 0.19 -9.79 2.74
C LYS A 97 0.57 -9.08 1.45
N GLY A 98 1.81 -9.25 1.06
CA GLY A 98 2.33 -8.82 -0.23
C GLY A 98 2.00 -9.79 -1.36
N ASN A 99 2.58 -9.52 -2.53
CA ASN A 99 2.49 -10.41 -3.69
C ASN A 99 3.23 -11.74 -3.45
N ASP A 100 4.36 -11.69 -2.72
CA ASP A 100 5.05 -12.89 -2.25
C ASP A 100 4.44 -13.32 -0.90
N PRO A 101 4.04 -14.59 -0.73
CA PRO A 101 3.51 -15.09 0.55
C PRO A 101 4.45 -14.94 1.74
N ALA A 102 5.76 -14.77 1.50
CA ALA A 102 6.74 -14.51 2.56
C ALA A 102 6.79 -13.03 2.98
N ASP A 103 6.22 -12.14 2.18
CA ASP A 103 6.15 -10.70 2.47
C ASP A 103 4.85 -10.41 3.23
N THR A 104 4.98 -10.31 4.54
CA THR A 104 3.87 -9.93 5.41
C THR A 104 4.30 -8.84 6.35
N ALA A 105 3.39 -7.91 6.62
CA ALA A 105 3.61 -6.85 7.59
C ALA A 105 2.37 -6.61 8.44
N ASP A 106 2.59 -6.36 9.72
CA ASP A 106 1.58 -5.86 10.62
C ASP A 106 1.60 -4.33 10.58
N VAL A 107 0.53 -3.71 10.10
CA VAL A 107 0.43 -2.26 9.92
C VAL A 107 -0.58 -1.69 10.90
N THR A 108 -0.21 -0.59 11.55
CA THR A 108 -1.08 0.14 12.49
C THR A 108 -1.12 1.61 12.09
N VAL A 109 -2.30 2.19 11.97
CA VAL A 109 -2.47 3.64 12.01
C VAL A 109 -2.40 4.08 13.47
N VAL A 110 -1.31 4.76 13.85
CA VAL A 110 -1.06 5.13 15.26
C VAL A 110 -1.70 6.46 15.60
N LYS A 111 -1.62 7.42 14.67
CA LYS A 111 -2.07 8.80 14.90
C LYS A 111 -2.44 9.47 13.58
N VAL A 112 -3.40 10.36 13.63
CA VAL A 112 -3.75 11.26 12.53
C VAL A 112 -3.65 12.69 13.05
N VAL A 113 -2.97 13.55 12.30
CA VAL A 113 -2.88 14.99 12.55
C VAL A 113 -3.55 15.68 11.37
N ASP A 114 -4.77 16.13 11.58
CA ASP A 114 -5.48 16.97 10.60
C ASP A 114 -4.97 18.42 10.71
N ASN A 115 -4.92 19.13 9.59
CA ASN A 115 -4.32 20.47 9.50
C ASN A 115 -2.87 20.51 10.02
N ALA A 116 -2.05 19.51 9.64
CA ALA A 116 -0.64 19.48 10.02
C ALA A 116 0.10 20.72 9.48
N GLU A 117 0.92 21.33 10.32
CA GLU A 117 1.77 22.45 9.89
C GLU A 117 2.97 21.91 9.11
N GLY A 118 3.40 22.66 8.09
CA GLY A 118 4.64 22.37 7.38
C GLY A 118 5.86 22.36 8.30
N GLY A 119 6.86 21.57 7.96
CA GLY A 119 8.08 21.40 8.76
C GLY A 119 8.90 22.67 8.88
N ASP A 120 8.81 23.54 7.89
CA ASP A 120 9.47 24.84 7.82
C ASP A 120 8.55 25.93 7.25
N GLU A 121 9.09 27.16 7.14
CA GLU A 121 8.36 28.33 6.65
C GLU A 121 8.07 28.33 5.15
N PHE A 122 8.64 27.40 4.38
CA PHE A 122 8.44 27.29 2.93
C PHE A 122 7.51 26.13 2.56
N THR A 123 7.24 25.23 3.50
CA THR A 123 6.40 24.06 3.30
C THR A 123 4.96 24.37 3.63
N HIS A 124 4.16 24.65 2.59
CA HIS A 124 2.74 24.99 2.73
C HIS A 124 1.89 24.12 1.77
N PRO A 125 0.65 23.76 2.14
CA PRO A 125 -0.28 23.20 1.19
C PRO A 125 -0.67 24.25 0.14
N ALA A 126 -1.07 23.80 -1.04
CA ALA A 126 -1.62 24.68 -2.06
C ALA A 126 -2.86 25.43 -1.54
N GLU A 127 -3.17 26.58 -2.16
CA GLU A 127 -4.36 27.34 -1.80
C GLU A 127 -5.63 26.47 -1.88
N GLY A 128 -6.48 26.55 -0.87
CA GLY A 128 -7.68 25.71 -0.76
C GLY A 128 -7.45 24.32 -0.16
N ASN A 129 -6.19 23.90 0.06
CA ASN A 129 -5.83 22.62 0.63
C ASN A 129 -5.31 22.73 2.07
N ARG A 130 -5.19 21.57 2.72
CA ARG A 130 -4.51 21.39 4.02
C ARG A 130 -3.65 20.13 4.00
N PHE A 131 -2.63 20.09 4.83
CA PHE A 131 -1.89 18.85 5.09
C PHE A 131 -2.60 17.99 6.13
N VAL A 132 -2.59 16.70 5.87
CA VAL A 132 -2.97 15.64 6.81
C VAL A 132 -1.78 14.72 6.97
N ALA A 133 -1.31 14.53 8.19
CA ALA A 133 -0.20 13.63 8.47
C ALA A 133 -0.71 12.39 9.23
N VAL A 134 -0.50 11.22 8.65
CA VAL A 134 -0.88 9.93 9.23
C VAL A 134 0.35 9.19 9.67
N GLN A 135 0.43 8.83 10.95
CA GLN A 135 1.52 8.04 11.48
C GLN A 135 1.21 6.56 11.37
N PHE A 136 2.05 5.84 10.64
CA PHE A 136 1.99 4.40 10.55
C PHE A 136 3.11 3.75 11.36
N ARG A 137 2.79 2.63 12.01
CA ARG A 137 3.79 1.65 12.45
C ARG A 137 3.72 0.47 11.50
N ILE A 138 4.87 0.10 10.95
CA ILE A 138 5.01 -1.06 10.07
C ILE A 138 5.96 -2.02 10.77
N LYS A 139 5.49 -3.25 11.03
CA LYS A 139 6.30 -4.35 11.54
C LYS A 139 6.45 -5.41 10.46
N ALA A 140 7.68 -5.73 10.08
CA ALA A 140 7.95 -6.85 9.18
C ALA A 140 7.63 -8.16 9.91
N SER A 141 6.42 -8.71 9.71
CA SER A 141 5.96 -9.93 10.39
C SER A 141 6.26 -11.20 9.58
N GLY A 142 6.74 -11.05 8.35
CA GLY A 142 7.18 -12.14 7.48
C GLY A 142 8.60 -12.62 7.74
N LYS A 143 9.04 -13.55 6.90
CA LYS A 143 10.42 -14.07 6.92
C LYS A 143 11.41 -13.18 6.17
N LYS A 144 10.92 -12.30 5.31
CA LYS A 144 11.70 -11.32 4.58
C LYS A 144 11.65 -9.97 5.27
N ALA A 145 12.68 -9.15 5.03
CA ALA A 145 12.65 -7.74 5.40
C ALA A 145 11.57 -7.02 4.59
N TYR A 146 10.84 -6.12 5.23
CA TYR A 146 10.03 -5.14 4.51
C TYR A 146 10.97 -4.12 3.88
N SER A 147 10.84 -3.90 2.58
CA SER A 147 11.63 -2.91 1.84
C SER A 147 10.74 -2.24 0.81
N ASP A 148 10.24 -1.05 1.12
CA ASP A 148 9.28 -0.34 0.28
C ASP A 148 9.30 1.18 0.57
N VAL A 149 8.55 1.94 -0.21
CA VAL A 149 8.30 3.36 -0.02
C VAL A 149 6.89 3.55 0.58
N PRO A 150 6.75 3.74 1.90
CA PRO A 150 5.43 3.81 2.56
C PRO A 150 4.49 4.86 1.97
N GLY A 151 5.04 5.95 1.41
CA GLY A 151 4.27 6.95 0.70
C GLY A 151 3.52 6.40 -0.52
N ASN A 152 4.12 5.47 -1.27
CA ASN A 152 3.45 4.86 -2.43
C ASN A 152 2.33 3.89 -2.02
N SER A 153 2.42 3.37 -0.80
CA SER A 153 1.53 2.35 -0.24
C SER A 153 0.27 2.92 0.40
N ALA A 154 0.28 4.21 0.74
CA ALA A 154 -0.74 4.85 1.57
C ALA A 154 -1.69 5.76 0.78
N LYS A 155 -2.94 5.82 1.22
CA LYS A 155 -3.98 6.77 0.74
C LYS A 155 -4.88 7.18 1.89
N VAL A 156 -5.48 8.37 1.79
CA VAL A 156 -6.64 8.72 2.60
C VAL A 156 -7.87 8.87 1.71
N VAL A 157 -9.03 8.54 2.23
CA VAL A 157 -10.29 8.56 1.47
C VAL A 157 -11.30 9.36 2.28
N ASP A 158 -12.04 10.23 1.61
CA ASP A 158 -13.09 11.02 2.24
C ASP A 158 -14.44 10.29 2.32
N THR A 159 -15.42 10.94 2.93
CA THR A 159 -16.79 10.40 3.06
C THR A 159 -17.54 10.29 1.74
N GLN A 160 -17.04 10.90 0.66
CA GLN A 160 -17.59 10.81 -0.69
C GLN A 160 -16.92 9.68 -1.50
N GLY A 161 -15.90 9.04 -0.95
CA GLY A 161 -15.13 7.98 -1.61
C GLY A 161 -13.98 8.50 -2.47
N GLN A 162 -13.69 9.82 -2.44
CA GLN A 162 -12.54 10.38 -3.14
C GLN A 162 -11.25 9.96 -2.42
N ALA A 163 -10.32 9.36 -3.15
CA ALA A 163 -9.01 8.97 -2.63
C ALA A 163 -7.97 10.04 -2.95
N PHE A 164 -7.14 10.35 -1.95
CA PHE A 164 -6.01 11.28 -2.05
C PHE A 164 -4.71 10.51 -1.83
N GLY A 165 -3.76 10.69 -2.74
CA GLY A 165 -2.40 10.18 -2.63
C GLY A 165 -1.55 11.03 -1.69
N THR A 166 -0.32 10.58 -1.49
CA THR A 166 0.66 11.27 -0.64
C THR A 166 1.29 12.46 -1.35
N THR A 167 1.75 13.41 -0.57
CA THR A 167 2.61 14.50 -1.01
C THR A 167 3.97 14.42 -0.30
N ILE A 168 5.01 14.91 -0.98
CA ILE A 168 6.36 14.99 -0.41
C ILE A 168 6.45 16.30 0.37
N ALA A 169 6.12 16.23 1.64
CA ALA A 169 6.21 17.37 2.55
C ALA A 169 6.49 16.86 3.96
N ASP A 170 7.51 17.42 4.60
CA ASP A 170 7.74 17.23 6.03
C ASP A 170 6.79 18.13 6.82
N THR A 171 6.32 17.64 7.95
CA THR A 171 5.38 18.37 8.81
C THR A 171 5.87 18.37 10.26
N LYS A 172 5.42 19.34 11.05
CA LYS A 172 5.68 19.37 12.49
C LYS A 172 4.99 18.27 13.28
N ALA A 173 4.17 17.44 12.61
CA ALA A 173 3.53 16.27 13.22
C ALA A 173 4.56 15.25 13.75
N GLY A 174 5.71 15.15 13.08
CA GLY A 174 6.83 14.30 13.45
C GLY A 174 7.61 13.80 12.24
N PRO A 175 8.65 12.96 12.45
CA PRO A 175 9.51 12.51 11.39
C PRO A 175 8.78 11.62 10.38
N SER A 176 9.06 11.85 9.10
CA SER A 176 8.64 10.99 7.99
C SER A 176 9.41 9.66 8.00
N PHE A 177 8.91 8.66 7.28
CA PHE A 177 9.69 7.45 7.02
C PHE A 177 10.96 7.77 6.24
N GLN A 178 12.03 7.04 6.51
CA GLN A 178 13.14 6.95 5.57
C GLN A 178 12.66 6.29 4.27
N VAL A 179 13.19 6.73 3.15
CA VAL A 179 12.80 6.25 1.82
C VAL A 179 14.03 5.68 1.10
N PRO A 180 14.03 4.38 0.76
CA PRO A 180 13.05 3.36 1.14
C PRO A 180 13.11 3.01 2.64
N ALA A 181 11.99 2.55 3.20
CA ALA A 181 11.97 1.99 4.53
C ALA A 181 12.42 0.52 4.47
N ASN A 182 13.53 0.21 5.15
CA ASN A 182 14.05 -1.14 5.24
C ASN A 182 13.92 -1.62 6.68
N ILE A 183 13.05 -2.61 6.91
CA ILE A 183 12.72 -3.13 8.25
C ILE A 183 13.07 -4.62 8.28
N ALA A 184 13.98 -5.01 9.16
CA ALA A 184 14.37 -6.41 9.30
C ALA A 184 13.19 -7.27 9.81
N PRO A 185 13.18 -8.59 9.51
CA PRO A 185 12.15 -9.50 10.01
C PRO A 185 11.98 -9.40 11.53
N GLY A 186 10.75 -9.20 11.98
CA GLY A 186 10.41 -9.04 13.40
C GLY A 186 10.53 -7.61 13.94
N GLU A 187 11.26 -6.73 13.27
CA GLU A 187 11.45 -5.33 13.65
C GLU A 187 10.31 -4.42 13.16
N SER A 188 10.28 -3.19 13.67
CA SER A 188 9.27 -2.21 13.33
C SER A 188 9.88 -0.85 13.02
N ALA A 189 9.26 -0.11 12.10
CA ALA A 189 9.51 1.31 11.90
C ALA A 189 8.24 2.12 12.18
N LEU A 190 8.44 3.37 12.57
CA LEU A 190 7.39 4.35 12.85
C LEU A 190 7.70 5.62 12.06
N GLY A 191 6.74 6.15 11.33
CA GLY A 191 6.92 7.37 10.55
C GLY A 191 5.61 7.98 10.12
N PHE A 192 5.67 9.23 9.72
CA PHE A 192 4.53 9.93 9.14
C PHE A 192 4.56 9.82 7.62
N VAL A 193 3.37 9.81 7.05
CA VAL A 193 3.09 9.98 5.63
C VAL A 193 2.17 11.19 5.52
N THR A 194 2.54 12.16 4.67
CA THR A 194 1.79 13.40 4.50
C THR A 194 0.91 13.32 3.26
N PHE A 195 -0.30 13.82 3.39
CA PHE A 195 -1.30 13.95 2.33
C PHE A 195 -1.69 15.41 2.20
N GLU A 196 -1.98 15.83 0.99
CA GLU A 196 -2.56 17.12 0.72
C GLU A 196 -3.99 16.93 0.23
N VAL A 197 -4.94 17.51 0.94
CA VAL A 197 -6.38 17.32 0.69
C VAL A 197 -7.11 18.66 0.71
N PRO A 198 -8.23 18.83 0.00
CA PRO A 198 -9.07 20.02 0.09
C PRO A 198 -9.49 20.32 1.53
N LYS A 199 -9.58 21.60 1.90
CA LYS A 199 -9.95 22.02 3.27
C LYS A 199 -11.32 21.55 3.72
N ASP A 200 -12.25 21.37 2.78
CA ASP A 200 -13.61 20.92 3.01
C ASP A 200 -13.79 19.39 2.97
N ALA A 201 -12.78 18.65 2.50
CA ALA A 201 -12.83 17.19 2.44
C ALA A 201 -12.92 16.58 3.86
N LYS A 202 -13.97 15.79 4.09
CA LYS A 202 -14.18 15.06 5.35
C LYS A 202 -13.58 13.67 5.22
N LEU A 203 -12.45 13.43 5.87
CA LEU A 203 -11.78 12.14 5.80
C LEU A 203 -12.58 11.06 6.52
N ASP A 204 -12.71 9.91 5.88
CA ASP A 204 -13.41 8.73 6.39
C ASP A 204 -12.41 7.65 6.84
N LYS A 205 -11.39 7.38 6.02
CA LYS A 205 -10.46 6.27 6.27
C LYS A 205 -9.07 6.51 5.70
N ALA A 206 -8.10 5.83 6.30
CA ALA A 206 -6.78 5.59 5.72
C ALA A 206 -6.73 4.19 5.11
N GLN A 207 -5.95 4.04 4.05
CA GLN A 207 -5.67 2.77 3.39
C GLN A 207 -4.17 2.56 3.28
N PHE A 208 -3.75 1.29 3.32
CA PHE A 208 -2.36 0.90 3.13
C PHE A 208 -2.29 -0.47 2.47
N GLY A 209 -1.51 -0.59 1.39
CA GLY A 209 -1.23 -1.86 0.70
C GLY A 209 0.27 -2.09 0.63
N LEU A 210 0.74 -3.34 0.72
CA LEU A 210 2.15 -3.65 0.52
C LEU A 210 2.55 -3.52 -0.96
N ASP A 211 3.84 -3.68 -1.26
CA ASP A 211 4.38 -3.61 -2.62
C ASP A 211 4.02 -2.31 -3.34
N SER A 212 4.24 -1.17 -2.67
CA SER A 212 3.88 0.16 -3.18
C SER A 212 2.39 0.28 -3.56
N GLY A 213 1.52 -0.42 -2.86
CA GLY A 213 0.08 -0.44 -3.08
C GLY A 213 -0.38 -1.42 -4.17
N PHE A 214 0.54 -2.23 -4.74
CA PHE A 214 0.21 -3.23 -5.77
C PHE A 214 -0.09 -4.62 -5.20
N ALA A 215 0.03 -4.81 -3.89
CA ALA A 215 -0.36 -6.06 -3.26
C ALA A 215 -1.87 -6.31 -3.43
N PRO A 216 -2.30 -7.59 -3.48
CA PRO A 216 -3.72 -7.92 -3.64
C PRO A 216 -4.57 -7.56 -2.42
N GLN A 217 -3.94 -7.25 -1.29
CA GLN A 217 -4.63 -6.91 -0.04
C GLN A 217 -4.37 -5.46 0.37
N THR A 218 -5.44 -4.75 0.72
CA THR A 218 -5.38 -3.38 1.26
C THR A 218 -6.03 -3.36 2.65
N GLY A 219 -5.29 -2.84 3.64
CA GLY A 219 -5.83 -2.53 4.97
C GLY A 219 -6.61 -1.22 4.94
N GLN A 220 -7.66 -1.14 5.76
CA GLN A 220 -8.44 0.10 5.93
C GLN A 220 -8.72 0.37 7.41
N TRP A 221 -8.52 1.62 7.82
CA TRP A 221 -8.80 2.12 9.17
C TRP A 221 -9.72 3.32 9.09
N LYS A 222 -10.80 3.28 9.86
CA LYS A 222 -11.66 4.45 10.09
C LYS A 222 -10.89 5.53 10.85
N LEU A 223 -11.04 6.79 10.43
CA LEU A 223 -10.31 7.93 11.01
C LEU A 223 -11.13 8.75 12.01
N GLY A 224 -12.43 8.59 12.05
CA GLY A 224 -13.34 9.27 12.96
C GLY A 224 -14.65 8.52 13.14
#